data_83f01410785fb6ca440a746c17ea97d6
#
_entry.id   83f01410785fb6ca440a746c17ea97d6
#
_cell.length_a   1.000
_cell.length_b   1.000
_cell.length_c   1.000
_cell.angle_alpha   90.00
_cell.angle_beta   90.00
_cell.angle_gamma   90.00
#
_symmetry.space_group_name_H-M   'P 1'
#
loop_
_entity.id
_entity.type
_entity.pdbx_description
1 polymer ?
#
loop_
_entity_poly.entity_id
_entity_poly.type
_entity_poly.pdbx_seq_one_letter_code
_entity_poly.pdbx_strand_id
1 'polypeptide(L)'
;MQKTIETQIVINAGKEKVWAILTDFDNYKNWNPFIINSSGQAIAGGKLINTMKNGNSRFIFKPTVLNVEKLKYLDWLGSLFVKGIFDGHHYFKIEELNPGQVRFTQGENFAGILSGVILRFTGSETRNGFIRMNQALKQLAESTATSQSCV
;
A
#
# COMPACT_ATOMS: atom_id res chain seq x y z
N MET A 1 -20.71 -10.46 0.40
CA MET A 1 -20.57 -9.31 -0.53
C MET A 1 -19.16 -8.75 -0.41
N GLN A 2 -18.44 -8.66 -1.50
CA GLN A 2 -17.10 -8.08 -1.53
C GLN A 2 -17.22 -6.56 -1.52
N LYS A 3 -16.43 -5.90 -0.68
CA LYS A 3 -16.34 -4.44 -0.61
C LYS A 3 -14.94 -3.99 -1.00
N THR A 4 -14.85 -2.94 -1.78
CA THR A 4 -13.59 -2.38 -2.27
C THR A 4 -13.43 -0.95 -1.80
N ILE A 5 -12.24 -0.62 -1.30
CA ILE A 5 -11.79 0.76 -1.10
C ILE A 5 -10.63 0.97 -2.09
N GLU A 6 -10.72 2.00 -2.92
CA GLU A 6 -9.68 2.33 -3.90
C GLU A 6 -9.43 3.83 -3.93
N THR A 7 -8.17 4.21 -4.02
CA THR A 7 -7.71 5.60 -4.12
C THR A 7 -6.62 5.71 -5.19
N GLN A 8 -6.52 6.89 -5.80
CA GLN A 8 -5.54 7.17 -6.85
C GLN A 8 -4.86 8.51 -6.61
N ILE A 9 -3.63 8.64 -7.08
CA ILE A 9 -2.87 9.89 -7.09
C ILE A 9 -1.93 9.92 -8.30
N VAL A 10 -1.72 11.10 -8.87
CA VAL A 10 -0.69 11.32 -9.89
C VAL A 10 0.60 11.75 -9.21
N ILE A 11 1.69 11.06 -9.54
CA ILE A 11 3.02 11.31 -8.98
C ILE A 11 3.94 11.75 -10.12
N ASN A 12 4.61 12.90 -9.95
CA ASN A 12 5.57 13.44 -10.91
C ASN A 12 6.96 12.84 -10.64
N ALA A 13 7.07 11.55 -10.86
CA ALA A 13 8.31 10.77 -10.79
C ALA A 13 8.19 9.55 -11.70
N GLY A 14 9.31 8.98 -12.10
CA GLY A 14 9.34 7.78 -12.92
C GLY A 14 8.87 6.53 -12.19
N LYS A 15 8.36 5.58 -12.94
CA LYS A 15 7.86 4.30 -12.38
C LYS A 15 8.92 3.54 -11.59
N GLU A 16 10.18 3.64 -12.01
CA GLU A 16 11.31 2.96 -11.34
C GLU A 16 11.49 3.48 -9.92
N LYS A 17 11.40 4.79 -9.75
CA LYS A 17 11.54 5.42 -8.43
C LYS A 17 10.36 5.10 -7.52
N VAL A 18 9.14 5.21 -8.04
CA VAL A 18 7.93 4.88 -7.29
C VAL A 18 7.95 3.41 -6.87
N TRP A 19 8.32 2.51 -7.78
CA TRP A 19 8.45 1.08 -7.49
C TRP A 19 9.50 0.79 -6.42
N ALA A 20 10.67 1.43 -6.51
CA ALA A 20 11.75 1.23 -5.54
C ALA A 20 11.31 1.63 -4.13
N ILE A 21 10.60 2.75 -3.98
CA ILE A 21 10.07 3.20 -2.68
C ILE A 21 8.99 2.24 -2.18
N LEU A 22 8.07 1.85 -3.06
CA LEU A 22 6.93 0.98 -2.72
C LEU A 22 7.37 -0.40 -2.24
N THR A 23 8.44 -0.95 -2.79
CA THR A 23 8.92 -2.31 -2.50
C THR A 23 10.01 -2.37 -1.44
N ASP A 24 10.51 -1.24 -0.98
CA ASP A 24 11.46 -1.16 0.14
C ASP A 24 10.70 -1.16 1.47
N PHE A 25 10.19 -2.31 1.85
CA PHE A 25 9.32 -2.49 3.01
C PHE A 25 10.02 -2.10 4.32
N ASP A 26 11.30 -2.41 4.47
CA ASP A 26 12.05 -2.09 5.69
C ASP A 26 12.16 -0.57 5.94
N ASN A 27 12.01 0.24 4.90
CA ASN A 27 12.05 1.70 4.99
C ASN A 27 10.67 2.33 5.23
N TYR A 28 9.59 1.57 5.24
CA TYR A 28 8.23 2.09 5.47
C TYR A 28 8.12 2.88 6.77
N LYS A 29 8.80 2.46 7.82
CA LYS A 29 8.84 3.14 9.12
C LYS A 29 9.31 4.60 9.05
N ASN A 30 10.02 4.98 7.99
CA ASN A 30 10.57 6.33 7.83
C ASN A 30 9.64 7.29 7.06
N TRP A 31 8.64 6.77 6.35
CA TRP A 31 7.78 7.63 5.54
C TRP A 31 6.30 7.25 5.52
N ASN A 32 5.94 5.99 5.75
CA ASN A 32 4.58 5.50 5.52
C ASN A 32 3.71 5.73 6.76
N PRO A 33 2.68 6.60 6.69
CA PRO A 33 1.83 6.90 7.85
C PRO A 33 0.71 5.87 8.07
N PHE A 34 0.51 4.93 7.15
CA PHE A 34 -0.53 3.92 7.22
C PHE A 34 0.03 2.53 7.56
N ILE A 35 0.97 2.03 6.77
CA ILE A 35 1.75 0.84 7.10
C ILE A 35 3.03 1.31 7.79
N ILE A 36 2.94 1.53 9.09
CA ILE A 36 3.98 2.23 9.86
C ILE A 36 5.23 1.40 10.11
N ASN A 37 5.16 0.11 9.86
CA ASN A 37 6.30 -0.80 9.88
C ASN A 37 5.98 -1.99 8.97
N SER A 38 6.98 -2.46 8.24
CA SER A 38 6.85 -3.62 7.38
C SER A 38 8.17 -4.37 7.32
N SER A 39 8.11 -5.67 7.11
CA SER A 39 9.28 -6.50 6.86
C SER A 39 8.93 -7.63 5.90
N GLY A 40 9.92 -8.09 5.16
CA GLY A 40 9.77 -9.12 4.13
C GLY A 40 10.24 -8.61 2.77
N GLN A 41 9.96 -9.37 1.73
CA GLN A 41 10.40 -9.07 0.37
C GLN A 41 9.22 -9.13 -0.61
N ALA A 42 9.28 -8.29 -1.64
CA ALA A 42 8.30 -8.25 -2.72
C ALA A 42 8.53 -9.39 -3.73
N ILE A 43 8.32 -10.61 -3.28
CA ILE A 43 8.38 -11.83 -4.09
C ILE A 43 7.12 -12.65 -3.90
N ALA A 44 6.61 -13.24 -4.99
CA ALA A 44 5.42 -14.09 -4.94
C ALA A 44 5.64 -15.24 -3.95
N GLY A 45 4.66 -15.48 -3.07
CA GLY A 45 4.74 -16.46 -1.99
C GLY A 45 5.44 -15.95 -0.73
N GLY A 46 6.06 -14.77 -0.77
CA GLY A 46 6.72 -14.15 0.38
C GLY A 46 5.74 -13.77 1.49
N LYS A 47 6.18 -13.91 2.73
CA LYS A 47 5.41 -13.48 3.90
C LYS A 47 5.88 -12.10 4.34
N LEU A 48 4.93 -11.20 4.58
CA LEU A 48 5.19 -9.89 5.16
C LEU A 48 4.72 -9.85 6.60
N ILE A 49 5.32 -8.95 7.38
CA ILE A 49 4.82 -8.58 8.70
C ILE A 49 4.58 -7.09 8.66
N ASN A 50 3.31 -6.69 8.62
CA ASN A 50 2.89 -5.31 8.52
C ASN A 50 2.24 -4.84 9.80
N THR A 51 2.69 -3.71 10.34
CA THR A 51 1.99 -2.98 11.39
C THR A 51 1.24 -1.84 10.74
N MET A 52 -0.07 -1.87 10.85
CA MET A 52 -0.95 -0.87 10.25
C MET A 52 -1.53 0.03 11.33
N LYS A 53 -1.66 1.31 11.02
CA LYS A 53 -2.30 2.30 11.87
C LYS A 53 -3.63 2.71 11.29
N ASN A 54 -4.71 2.54 12.06
CA ASN A 54 -6.04 2.99 11.69
C ASN A 54 -6.62 3.83 12.83
N GLY A 55 -6.63 5.15 12.65
CA GLY A 55 -6.94 6.09 13.73
C GLY A 55 -5.91 5.97 14.86
N ASN A 56 -6.37 5.70 16.08
CA ASN A 56 -5.51 5.48 17.25
C ASN A 56 -5.16 4.00 17.48
N SER A 57 -5.70 3.11 16.67
CA SER A 57 -5.48 1.66 16.79
C SER A 57 -4.35 1.20 15.90
N ARG A 58 -3.64 0.16 16.34
CA ARG A 58 -2.57 -0.50 15.59
C ARG A 58 -2.90 -1.98 15.47
N PHE A 59 -2.64 -2.52 14.27
CA PHE A 59 -2.89 -3.92 13.95
C PHE A 59 -1.67 -4.53 13.30
N ILE A 60 -1.37 -5.78 13.62
CA ILE A 60 -0.33 -6.55 12.95
C ILE A 60 -1.00 -7.51 11.97
N PHE A 61 -0.62 -7.41 10.70
CA PHE A 61 -1.02 -8.33 9.63
C PHE A 61 0.20 -9.10 9.13
N LYS A 62 -0.02 -10.35 8.79
CA LYS A 62 1.02 -11.20 8.18
C LYS A 62 0.56 -11.70 6.82
N PRO A 63 0.44 -10.82 5.83
CA PRO A 63 -0.06 -11.21 4.51
C PRO A 63 0.97 -12.03 3.73
N THR A 64 0.47 -12.73 2.72
CA THR A 64 1.27 -13.42 1.72
C THR A 64 1.23 -12.61 0.43
N VAL A 65 2.37 -12.30 -0.13
CA VAL A 65 2.48 -11.69 -1.47
C VAL A 65 2.00 -12.72 -2.50
N LEU A 66 1.06 -12.33 -3.34
CA LEU A 66 0.50 -13.20 -4.37
C LEU A 66 1.17 -12.96 -5.72
N ASN A 67 1.18 -11.72 -6.18
CA ASN A 67 1.69 -11.36 -7.50
C ASN A 67 2.64 -10.17 -7.40
N VAL A 68 3.71 -10.24 -8.18
CA VAL A 68 4.66 -9.15 -8.39
C VAL A 68 4.91 -9.02 -9.87
N GLU A 69 4.45 -7.93 -10.46
CA GLU A 69 4.78 -7.53 -11.81
C GLU A 69 5.62 -6.26 -11.73
N LYS A 70 6.92 -6.41 -11.92
CA LYS A 70 7.91 -5.35 -11.70
C LYS A 70 7.52 -4.05 -12.41
N LEU A 71 7.54 -2.94 -11.67
CA LEU A 71 7.20 -1.58 -12.12
C LEU A 71 5.72 -1.34 -12.43
N LYS A 72 4.83 -2.33 -12.21
CA LYS A 72 3.43 -2.22 -12.59
C LYS A 72 2.44 -2.62 -11.50
N TYR A 73 2.67 -3.74 -10.81
CA TYR A 73 1.66 -4.32 -9.94
C TYR A 73 2.26 -5.12 -8.79
N LEU A 74 1.66 -4.98 -7.63
CA LEU A 74 1.99 -5.75 -6.43
C LEU A 74 0.71 -5.96 -5.64
N ASP A 75 0.48 -7.19 -5.18
CA ASP A 75 -0.64 -7.47 -4.30
C ASP A 75 -0.30 -8.48 -3.21
N TRP A 76 -1.08 -8.46 -2.15
CA TRP A 76 -1.00 -9.46 -1.09
C TRP A 76 -2.37 -9.74 -0.48
N LEU A 77 -2.48 -10.90 0.14
CA LEU A 77 -3.67 -11.34 0.85
C LEU A 77 -3.34 -11.59 2.32
N GLY A 78 -4.09 -10.96 3.19
CA GLY A 78 -4.00 -11.17 4.62
C GLY A 78 -5.36 -11.40 5.24
N SER A 79 -5.36 -11.99 6.44
CA SER A 79 -6.57 -12.22 7.21
C SER A 79 -6.39 -11.65 8.60
N LEU A 80 -7.41 -10.97 9.09
CA LEU A 80 -7.52 -10.60 10.49
C LEU A 80 -8.29 -11.71 11.21
N PHE A 81 -7.73 -12.22 12.30
CA PHE A 81 -8.24 -13.39 13.03
C PHE A 81 -8.01 -14.69 12.22
N VAL A 82 -9.06 -15.30 11.69
CA VAL A 82 -9.02 -16.53 10.92
C VAL A 82 -9.48 -16.26 9.50
N LYS A 83 -8.88 -16.94 8.52
CA LYS A 83 -9.28 -16.85 7.12
C LYS A 83 -10.80 -17.06 6.96
N GLY A 84 -11.43 -16.18 6.19
CA GLY A 84 -12.87 -16.19 5.95
C GLY A 84 -13.70 -15.35 6.91
N ILE A 85 -13.11 -14.82 7.99
CA ILE A 85 -13.79 -13.91 8.91
C ILE A 85 -13.65 -12.46 8.43
N PHE A 86 -12.42 -12.02 8.21
CA PHE A 86 -12.13 -10.72 7.63
C PHE A 86 -10.82 -10.82 6.86
N ASP A 87 -10.94 -10.91 5.55
CA ASP A 87 -9.82 -11.04 4.62
C ASP A 87 -9.64 -9.76 3.84
N GLY A 88 -8.39 -9.35 3.61
CA GLY A 88 -8.04 -8.19 2.81
C GLY A 88 -7.08 -8.57 1.69
N HIS A 89 -7.48 -8.31 0.46
CA HIS A 89 -6.65 -8.38 -0.73
C HIS A 89 -6.21 -6.97 -1.11
N HIS A 90 -5.03 -6.60 -0.70
CA HIS A 90 -4.45 -5.27 -0.94
C HIS A 90 -3.65 -5.28 -2.22
N TYR A 91 -3.81 -4.24 -3.05
CA TYR A 91 -3.10 -4.13 -4.31
C TYR A 91 -2.61 -2.71 -4.58
N PHE A 92 -1.52 -2.64 -5.33
CA PHE A 92 -0.95 -1.40 -5.84
C PHE A 92 -0.76 -1.53 -7.35
N LYS A 93 -1.11 -0.46 -8.08
CA LYS A 93 -0.89 -0.36 -9.53
C LYS A 93 -0.10 0.89 -9.84
N ILE A 94 0.86 0.77 -10.73
CA ILE A 94 1.64 1.89 -11.27
C ILE A 94 1.40 1.92 -12.77
N GLU A 95 0.80 2.99 -13.25
CA GLU A 95 0.55 3.23 -14.66
C GLU A 95 1.35 4.44 -15.11
N GLU A 96 2.25 4.26 -16.08
CA GLU A 96 3.01 5.36 -16.67
C GLU A 96 2.08 6.19 -17.55
N LEU A 97 1.95 7.49 -17.23
CA LEU A 97 1.16 8.45 -18.00
C LEU A 97 2.02 9.16 -19.04
N ASN A 98 3.21 9.57 -18.64
CA ASN A 98 4.23 10.21 -19.43
C ASN A 98 5.59 9.82 -18.85
N PRO A 99 6.70 10.01 -19.59
CA PRO A 99 8.02 9.89 -18.99
C PRO A 99 8.14 10.79 -17.76
N GLY A 100 8.46 10.20 -16.61
CA GLY A 100 8.55 10.93 -15.34
C GLY A 100 7.22 11.23 -14.65
N GLN A 101 6.12 10.61 -15.08
CA GLN A 101 4.82 10.76 -14.42
C GLN A 101 4.04 9.44 -14.41
N VAL A 102 3.49 9.10 -13.26
CA VAL A 102 2.68 7.88 -13.08
C VAL A 102 1.35 8.19 -12.41
N ARG A 103 0.37 7.34 -12.68
CA ARG A 103 -0.82 7.19 -11.83
C ARG A 103 -0.55 6.03 -10.88
N PHE A 104 -0.62 6.32 -9.61
CA PHE A 104 -0.53 5.32 -8.55
C PHE A 104 -1.93 5.02 -8.02
N THR A 105 -2.31 3.75 -8.03
CA THR A 105 -3.58 3.28 -7.47
C THR A 105 -3.29 2.35 -6.30
N GLN A 106 -3.97 2.58 -5.19
CA GLN A 106 -3.96 1.72 -4.03
C GLN A 106 -5.38 1.31 -3.71
N GLY A 107 -5.59 0.02 -3.54
CA GLY A 107 -6.91 -0.48 -3.21
C GLY A 107 -6.86 -1.74 -2.37
N GLU A 108 -8.02 -2.08 -1.79
CA GLU A 108 -8.20 -3.29 -1.02
C GLU A 108 -9.60 -3.83 -1.21
N ASN A 109 -9.66 -5.12 -1.53
CA ASN A 109 -10.89 -5.88 -1.62
C ASN A 109 -11.08 -6.63 -0.30
N PHE A 110 -12.16 -6.35 0.39
CA PHE A 110 -12.49 -6.97 1.67
C PHE A 110 -13.50 -8.08 1.48
N ALA A 111 -13.25 -9.20 2.10
CA ALA A 111 -14.13 -10.37 2.10
C ALA A 111 -14.23 -10.95 3.50
N GLY A 112 -15.12 -11.93 3.66
CA GLY A 112 -15.34 -12.61 4.94
C GLY A 112 -16.65 -12.22 5.60
N ILE A 113 -17.09 -13.04 6.54
CA ILE A 113 -18.42 -12.91 7.16
C ILE A 113 -18.60 -11.64 7.99
N LEU A 114 -17.50 -11.09 8.54
CA LEU A 114 -17.53 -9.85 9.34
C LEU A 114 -17.10 -8.60 8.55
N SER A 115 -16.76 -8.72 7.26
CA SER A 115 -16.25 -7.60 6.47
C SER A 115 -17.19 -6.41 6.44
N GLY A 116 -18.48 -6.66 6.27
CA GLY A 116 -19.51 -5.62 6.24
C GLY A 116 -19.62 -4.84 7.55
N VAL A 117 -19.57 -5.53 8.67
CA VAL A 117 -19.67 -4.92 10.00
C VAL A 117 -18.43 -4.11 10.32
N ILE A 118 -17.25 -4.68 10.10
CA ILE A 118 -15.98 -4.01 10.41
C ILE A 118 -15.82 -2.75 9.56
N LEU A 119 -16.08 -2.83 8.24
CA LEU A 119 -15.95 -1.68 7.34
C LEU A 119 -16.95 -0.57 7.60
N ARG A 120 -18.11 -0.90 8.17
CA ARG A 120 -19.09 0.13 8.57
C ARG A 120 -18.50 1.10 9.61
N PHE A 121 -17.63 0.59 10.50
CA PHE A 121 -17.01 1.39 11.56
C PHE A 121 -15.62 1.91 11.21
N THR A 122 -14.89 1.26 10.30
CA THR A 122 -13.49 1.56 10.00
C THR A 122 -13.22 1.99 8.57
N GLY A 123 -14.18 1.87 7.65
CA GLY A 123 -13.97 2.08 6.23
C GLY A 123 -13.50 3.49 5.86
N SER A 124 -14.02 4.53 6.50
CA SER A 124 -13.61 5.92 6.25
C SER A 124 -12.16 6.17 6.71
N GLU A 125 -11.79 5.65 7.87
CA GLU A 125 -10.40 5.76 8.38
C GLU A 125 -9.41 4.95 7.54
N THR A 126 -9.84 3.80 7.03
CA THR A 126 -9.02 3.01 6.10
C THR A 126 -8.79 3.77 4.80
N ARG A 127 -9.83 4.37 4.22
CA ARG A 127 -9.70 5.24 3.04
C ARG A 127 -8.76 6.42 3.31
N ASN A 128 -8.91 7.09 4.44
CA ASN A 128 -8.04 8.19 4.84
C ASN A 128 -6.60 7.74 5.00
N GLY A 129 -6.38 6.53 5.53
CA GLY A 129 -5.06 5.92 5.62
C GLY A 129 -4.41 5.72 4.25
N PHE A 130 -5.16 5.23 3.27
CA PHE A 130 -4.68 5.10 1.88
C PHE A 130 -4.31 6.45 1.28
N ILE A 131 -5.16 7.46 1.48
CA ILE A 131 -4.90 8.82 0.98
C ILE A 131 -3.62 9.39 1.60
N ARG A 132 -3.42 9.24 2.91
CA ARG A 132 -2.20 9.70 3.59
C ARG A 132 -0.95 8.97 3.09
N MET A 133 -1.04 7.66 2.88
CA MET A 133 0.07 6.89 2.30
C MET A 133 0.39 7.33 0.88
N ASN A 134 -0.64 7.53 0.04
CA ASN A 134 -0.46 8.01 -1.34
C ASN A 134 0.24 9.37 -1.37
N GLN A 135 -0.16 10.30 -0.50
CA GLN A 135 0.45 11.62 -0.40
C GLN A 135 1.90 11.55 0.07
N ALA A 136 2.20 10.70 1.05
CA ALA A 136 3.55 10.50 1.55
C ALA A 136 4.47 9.87 0.49
N LEU A 137 3.97 8.90 -0.26
CA LEU A 137 4.68 8.29 -1.39
C LEU A 137 4.99 9.33 -2.46
N LYS A 138 3.99 10.13 -2.85
CA LYS A 138 4.16 11.23 -3.81
C LYS A 138 5.22 12.22 -3.35
N GLN A 139 5.13 12.68 -2.13
CA GLN A 139 6.06 13.64 -1.56
C GLN A 139 7.50 13.10 -1.55
N LEU A 140 7.69 11.87 -1.14
CA LEU A 140 9.00 11.23 -1.11
C LEU A 140 9.55 11.02 -2.53
N ALA A 141 8.73 10.51 -3.46
CA ALA A 141 9.15 10.28 -4.83
C ALA A 141 9.53 11.57 -5.57
N GLU A 142 8.84 12.67 -5.31
CA GLU A 142 9.09 13.96 -5.95
C GLU A 142 10.22 14.78 -5.32
N SER A 143 10.48 14.60 -4.01
CA SER A 143 11.46 15.42 -3.26
C SER A 143 12.92 15.10 -3.55
N THR A 144 13.24 13.85 -3.90
CA THR A 144 14.63 13.41 -4.10
C THR A 144 15.20 13.75 -5.48
N ALA A 145 14.41 14.40 -6.38
CA ALA A 145 14.88 14.86 -7.68
C ALA A 145 15.83 16.06 -7.60
N THR A 146 15.90 16.77 -6.47
CA THR A 146 16.68 18.00 -6.29
C THR A 146 18.04 17.82 -5.64
N SER A 147 18.39 16.62 -5.12
CA SER A 147 19.67 16.41 -4.41
C SER A 147 20.85 15.99 -5.30
N GLN A 148 20.68 15.89 -6.63
CA GLN A 148 21.75 15.54 -7.56
C GLN A 148 22.35 16.70 -8.36
N SER A 149 21.99 17.93 -8.07
CA SER A 149 22.51 19.10 -8.80
C SER A 149 23.51 19.96 -8.01
N CYS A 150 24.20 19.37 -7.05
CA CYS A 150 25.34 20.02 -6.39
C CYS A 150 26.56 19.10 -6.47
N VAL A 151 27.22 19.15 -7.59
CA VAL A 151 28.66 18.87 -7.71
C VAL A 151 29.28 20.04 -8.42
#